data_7b5573c8ca2d15877ca422e4b892e3f9
#
_entry.id   7b5573c8ca2d15877ca422e4b892e3f9
#
_cell.length_a   1.000
_cell.length_b   1.000
_cell.length_c   1.000
_cell.angle_alpha   90.00
_cell.angle_beta   90.00
_cell.angle_gamma   90.00
#
_symmetry.space_group_name_H-M   'P 1'
#
loop_
_entity.id
_entity.type
_entity.pdbx_description
1 polymer ?
#
loop_
_entity_poly.entity_id
_entity_poly.type
_entity_poly.pdbx_seq_one_letter_code
_entity_poly.pdbx_strand_id
1 'polypeptide(L)' 'MMQVIEMEKIVEQTLLYDFYGELLTDHQKEIYEDAVFNDLSLSEIADQQGISRQGVHDLIKRCDKTLAGYEEKLGLIR' A
#
# COMPACT_ATOMS: atom_id res chain seq x y z
N MET A 1 -11.68 -6.72 18.33
CA MET A 1 -12.26 -5.56 17.63
C MET A 1 -11.26 -4.88 16.75
N MET A 2 -10.17 -4.35 17.32
CA MET A 2 -9.15 -3.68 16.51
C MET A 2 -8.49 -4.60 15.50
N GLN A 3 -8.28 -5.87 15.88
CA GLN A 3 -7.70 -6.84 14.96
C GLN A 3 -8.57 -7.09 13.74
N VAL A 4 -9.91 -7.11 13.94
CA VAL A 4 -10.83 -7.31 12.83
C VAL A 4 -10.73 -6.15 11.85
N ILE A 5 -10.64 -4.92 12.37
CA ILE A 5 -10.51 -3.72 11.52
C ILE A 5 -9.20 -3.76 10.74
N GLU A 6 -8.10 -4.16 11.40
CA GLU A 6 -6.81 -4.27 10.74
C GLU A 6 -6.82 -5.34 9.66
N MET A 7 -7.48 -6.47 9.91
CA MET A 7 -7.60 -7.54 8.93
C MET A 7 -8.42 -7.08 7.72
N GLU A 8 -9.48 -6.33 7.97
CA GLU A 8 -10.28 -5.77 6.87
C GLU A 8 -9.46 -4.81 6.02
N LYS A 9 -8.64 -3.99 6.67
CA LYS A 9 -7.76 -3.06 5.94
C LYS A 9 -6.74 -3.80 5.09
N ILE A 10 -6.12 -4.85 5.62
CA ILE A 10 -5.15 -5.66 4.89
C ILE A 10 -5.81 -6.34 3.69
N VAL A 11 -7.00 -6.89 3.89
CA VAL A 11 -7.76 -7.52 2.81
C VAL A 11 -8.08 -6.50 1.73
N GLU A 12 -8.55 -5.32 2.12
CA GLU A 12 -8.85 -4.24 1.18
C GLU A 12 -7.60 -3.83 0.40
N GLN A 13 -6.47 -3.64 1.09
CA GLN A 13 -5.23 -3.27 0.43
C GLN A 13 -4.78 -4.35 -0.56
N THR A 14 -4.91 -5.61 -0.18
CA THR A 14 -4.54 -6.73 -1.05
C THR A 14 -5.39 -6.75 -2.31
N LEU A 15 -6.70 -6.60 -2.17
CA LEU A 15 -7.60 -6.58 -3.31
C LEU A 15 -7.33 -5.40 -4.24
N LEU A 16 -7.15 -4.22 -3.67
CA LEU A 16 -6.85 -3.03 -4.46
C LEU A 16 -5.55 -3.19 -5.22
N TYR A 17 -4.54 -3.75 -4.56
CA TYR A 17 -3.25 -3.97 -5.18
C TYR A 17 -3.33 -5.01 -6.31
N ASP A 18 -4.07 -6.11 -6.08
CA ASP A 18 -4.24 -7.14 -7.10
C ASP A 18 -4.86 -6.58 -8.38
N PHE A 19 -5.84 -5.70 -8.24
CA PHE A 19 -6.54 -5.13 -9.41
C PHE A 19 -5.83 -3.93 -10.02
N TYR A 20 -5.24 -3.08 -9.20
CA TYR A 20 -4.74 -1.78 -9.67
C TYR A 20 -3.25 -1.54 -9.45
N GLY A 21 -2.54 -2.50 -8.84
CA GLY A 21 -1.13 -2.32 -8.50
C GLY A 21 -0.23 -2.02 -9.70
N GLU A 22 -0.58 -2.57 -10.86
CA GLU A 22 0.20 -2.35 -12.07
C GLU A 22 0.18 -0.88 -12.53
N LEU A 23 -0.77 -0.09 -12.02
CA LEU A 23 -0.87 1.31 -12.35
C LEU A 23 0.04 2.19 -11.49
N LEU A 24 0.64 1.61 -10.45
CA LEU A 24 1.64 2.30 -9.64
C LEU A 24 2.98 2.28 -10.35
N THR A 25 3.86 3.26 -10.00
CA THR A 25 5.23 3.23 -10.52
C THR A 25 5.98 2.05 -9.89
N ASP A 26 7.08 1.64 -10.52
CA ASP A 26 7.89 0.53 -10.00
C ASP A 26 8.37 0.82 -8.57
N HIS A 27 8.78 2.04 -8.30
CA HIS A 27 9.23 2.45 -6.97
C HIS A 27 8.11 2.38 -5.94
N GLN A 28 6.91 2.83 -6.31
CA GLN A 28 5.75 2.74 -5.44
C GLN A 28 5.36 1.29 -5.16
N LYS A 29 5.40 0.45 -6.20
CA LYS A 29 5.09 -0.98 -6.06
C LYS A 29 6.05 -1.65 -5.09
N GLU A 30 7.36 -1.38 -5.24
CA GLU A 30 8.37 -1.98 -4.37
C GLU A 30 8.11 -1.65 -2.90
N ILE A 31 7.91 -0.37 -2.60
CA ILE A 31 7.70 0.07 -1.22
C ILE A 31 6.37 -0.46 -0.68
N TYR A 32 5.33 -0.43 -1.49
CA TYR A 32 4.01 -0.90 -1.08
C TYR A 32 4.04 -2.41 -0.78
N GLU A 33 4.70 -3.20 -1.64
CA GLU A 33 4.82 -4.63 -1.44
C GLU A 33 5.60 -4.95 -0.17
N ASP A 34 6.70 -4.23 0.07
CA ASP A 34 7.49 -4.44 1.27
C ASP A 34 6.67 -4.15 2.54
N ALA A 35 5.89 -3.09 2.54
CA ALA A 35 5.11 -2.71 3.70
C ALA A 35 3.91 -3.62 3.95
N VAL A 36 3.20 -4.00 2.88
CA VAL A 36 1.93 -4.72 3.00
C VAL A 36 2.11 -6.22 2.94
N PHE A 37 2.98 -6.72 2.07
CA PHE A 37 3.11 -8.16 1.83
C PHE A 37 4.35 -8.78 2.47
N ASN A 38 5.45 -8.06 2.56
CA ASN A 38 6.70 -8.60 3.07
C ASN A 38 6.95 -8.30 4.55
N ASP A 39 6.01 -7.62 5.16
CA ASP A 39 6.03 -7.34 6.61
C ASP A 39 7.27 -6.60 7.08
N LEU A 40 7.85 -5.77 6.23
CA LEU A 40 8.97 -4.93 6.62
C LEU A 40 8.49 -3.72 7.42
N SER A 41 9.29 -3.33 8.41
CA SER A 41 8.97 -2.13 9.19
C SER A 41 9.27 -0.86 8.37
N LEU A 42 8.66 0.25 8.79
CA LEU A 42 8.94 1.53 8.15
C LEU A 42 10.43 1.87 8.22
N SER A 43 11.09 1.54 9.34
CA SER A 43 12.53 1.79 9.50
C SER A 43 13.35 1.00 8.49
N GLU A 44 13.01 -0.27 8.30
CA GLU A 44 13.73 -1.12 7.36
C GLU A 44 13.58 -0.59 5.93
N ILE A 45 12.37 -0.23 5.55
CA ILE A 45 12.10 0.31 4.23
C ILE A 45 12.83 1.65 4.04
N ALA A 46 12.76 2.52 5.05
CA ALA A 46 13.43 3.82 5.01
C ALA A 46 14.93 3.65 4.79
N ASP A 47 15.56 2.72 5.51
CA ASP A 47 16.99 2.44 5.36
C ASP A 47 17.33 1.95 3.96
N GLN A 48 16.53 1.03 3.42
CA GLN A 48 16.75 0.47 2.09
C GLN A 48 16.59 1.52 1.01
N GLN A 49 15.63 2.42 1.18
CA GLN A 49 15.31 3.42 0.15
C GLN A 49 16.06 4.73 0.32
N GLY A 50 16.76 4.91 1.44
CA GLY A 50 17.49 6.15 1.69
C GLY A 50 16.59 7.35 1.92
N ILE A 51 15.42 7.13 2.51
CA ILE A 51 14.46 8.18 2.84
C ILE A 51 14.06 8.07 4.31
N SER A 52 13.30 9.04 4.80
CA SER A 52 12.85 9.04 6.19
C SER A 52 11.68 8.07 6.38
N ARG A 53 11.46 7.65 7.64
CA ARG A 53 10.30 6.82 7.97
C ARG A 53 9.00 7.54 7.65
N GLN A 54 8.96 8.85 7.90
CA GLN A 54 7.78 9.65 7.57
C GLN A 54 7.54 9.65 6.06
N GLY A 55 8.63 9.73 5.27
CA GLY A 55 8.52 9.64 3.82
C GLY A 55 7.93 8.32 3.35
N VAL A 56 8.34 7.20 3.96
CA VAL A 56 7.77 5.89 3.66
C VAL A 56 6.28 5.86 3.99
N HIS A 57 5.93 6.34 5.18
CA HIS A 57 4.54 6.36 5.62
C HIS A 57 3.66 7.18 4.66
N ASP A 58 4.14 8.35 4.27
CA ASP A 58 3.40 9.23 3.36
C ASP A 58 3.24 8.58 1.98
N LEU A 59 4.28 7.89 1.52
CA LEU A 59 4.23 7.21 0.22
C LEU A 59 3.20 6.08 0.24
N ILE A 60 3.16 5.29 1.31
CA ILE A 60 2.18 4.21 1.45
C ILE A 60 0.77 4.78 1.46
N LYS A 61 0.55 5.86 2.20
CA LYS A 61 -0.76 6.51 2.24
C LYS A 61 -1.19 7.04 0.88
N ARG A 62 -0.26 7.58 0.11
CA ARG A 62 -0.56 8.03 -1.25
C ARG A 62 -0.94 6.86 -2.14
N CYS A 63 -0.24 5.73 -2.00
CA CYS A 63 -0.57 4.53 -2.77
C CYS A 63 -1.97 4.04 -2.42
N ASP A 64 -2.30 3.96 -1.15
CA ASP A 64 -3.64 3.58 -0.72
C ASP A 64 -4.71 4.47 -1.34
N LYS A 65 -4.48 5.77 -1.31
CA LYS A 65 -5.41 6.74 -1.85
C LYS A 65 -5.55 6.62 -3.36
N THR A 66 -4.43 6.41 -4.04
CA THR A 66 -4.41 6.24 -5.49
C THR A 66 -5.18 4.98 -5.90
N LEU A 67 -4.93 3.86 -5.22
CA LEU A 67 -5.61 2.61 -5.51
C LEU A 67 -7.11 2.72 -5.23
N ALA A 68 -7.49 3.33 -4.11
CA ALA A 68 -8.90 3.55 -3.78
C ALA A 68 -9.57 4.45 -4.81
N GLY A 69 -8.85 5.43 -5.34
CA GLY A 69 -9.35 6.30 -6.39
C GLY A 69 -9.65 5.56 -7.68
N TYR A 70 -8.81 4.60 -8.05
CA TYR A 70 -9.07 3.76 -9.23
C TYR A 70 -10.32 2.91 -9.03
N GLU A 71 -10.47 2.31 -7.85
CA GLU A 71 -11.67 1.51 -7.56
C GLU A 71 -12.93 2.38 -7.59
N GLU A 72 -12.86 3.59 -7.08
CA GLU A 72 -13.99 4.51 -7.11
C GLU A 72 -14.43 4.80 -8.55
N LYS A 73 -13.47 4.92 -9.45
CA LYS A 73 -13.75 5.23 -10.86
C LYS A 73 -14.13 4.02 -11.68
N LEU A 74 -13.45 2.89 -11.48
CA LEU A 74 -13.57 1.72 -12.33
C LEU A 74 -14.48 0.64 -11.76
N GLY A 75 -14.55 0.50 -10.44
CA GLY A 75 -15.46 -0.41 -9.78
C GLY A 75 -15.25 -1.89 -10.11
N LEU A 76 -14.01 -2.31 -10.40
CA LEU A 76 -13.75 -3.69 -10.80
C LEU A 76 -13.94 -4.70 -9.68
N ILE A 77 -13.77 -4.27 -8.42
CA ILE A 77 -13.88 -5.15 -7.26
C ILE A 77 -15.33 -5.29 -6.80
N ARG A 78 -16.13 -4.27 -6.97
CA ARG A 78 -17.54 -4.25 -6.50
C ARG A 78 -18.44 -5.15 -7.31
#